data_44390028f094409646576d2d79946337
#
_entry.id   44390028f094409646576d2d79946337
#
_cell.length_a   1.000
_cell.length_b   1.000
_cell.length_c   1.000
_cell.angle_alpha   90.00
_cell.angle_beta   90.00
_cell.angle_gamma   90.00
#
_symmetry.space_group_name_H-M   'P 1'
#
loop_
_entity.id
_entity.type
_entity.pdbx_description
1 polymer ?
#
loop_
_entity_poly.entity_id
_entity_poly.type
_entity_poly.pdbx_seq_one_letter_code
_entity_poly.pdbx_strand_id
1 'polypeptide(L)'
;MLKRIIKKILRYGPIAKIVLLFSRLLPSGLRARICAAAYDPGRMKPNRPFEPGAYPEGVNLFGYLKAQMGLGQGARLMASAIEHSGLPHTLINVFAGNPARHGETEFDSRLSKAPLYNTNIVHINPEQIPLLRHLYQRRAWDRRYNIAIWLWELEEFP
;
A
#
# COMPACT_ATOMS: atom_id res chain seq x y z
N MET A 1 -25.17 -12.70 10.32
CA MET A 1 -25.72 -11.36 10.63
C MET A 1 -24.59 -10.31 10.71
N LEU A 2 -23.57 -10.46 11.54
CA LEU A 2 -22.47 -9.52 11.74
C LEU A 2 -21.70 -9.16 10.44
N LYS A 3 -21.36 -10.14 9.59
CA LYS A 3 -20.71 -9.91 8.27
C LYS A 3 -21.51 -8.98 7.35
N ARG A 4 -22.84 -9.03 7.39
CA ARG A 4 -23.73 -8.21 6.56
C ARG A 4 -23.78 -6.75 7.06
N ILE A 5 -23.72 -6.56 8.37
CA ILE A 5 -23.70 -5.25 9.02
C ILE A 5 -22.34 -4.56 8.78
N ILE A 6 -21.25 -5.27 8.98
CA ILE A 6 -19.88 -4.77 8.70
C ILE A 6 -19.75 -4.38 7.22
N LYS A 7 -20.21 -5.20 6.28
CA LYS A 7 -20.23 -4.86 4.84
C LYS A 7 -21.06 -3.60 4.54
N LYS A 8 -22.15 -3.35 5.28
CA LYS A 8 -23.02 -2.18 5.08
C LYS A 8 -22.35 -0.91 5.63
N ILE A 9 -21.71 -0.99 6.79
CA ILE A 9 -20.97 0.12 7.43
C ILE A 9 -19.77 0.53 6.59
N LEU A 10 -19.00 -0.43 6.07
CA LEU A 10 -17.82 -0.19 5.23
C LEU A 10 -18.17 0.31 3.81
N ARG A 11 -19.44 0.37 3.46
CA ARG A 11 -19.93 0.94 2.19
C ARG A 11 -19.78 2.45 2.10
N TYR A 12 -19.68 3.15 3.23
CA TYR A 12 -19.52 4.60 3.30
C TYR A 12 -18.03 4.93 3.52
N GLY A 13 -17.35 5.46 2.51
CA GLY A 13 -15.92 5.76 2.50
C GLY A 13 -15.37 6.49 3.75
N PRO A 14 -16.07 7.49 4.33
CA PRO A 14 -15.63 8.14 5.58
C PRO A 14 -15.69 7.21 6.79
N ILE A 15 -16.73 6.37 6.88
CA ILE A 15 -16.94 5.43 8.00
C ILE A 15 -15.92 4.29 7.96
N ALA A 16 -15.52 3.82 6.78
CA ALA A 16 -14.46 2.83 6.65
C ALA A 16 -13.11 3.33 7.22
N LYS A 17 -12.79 4.61 7.02
CA LYS A 17 -11.58 5.23 7.60
C LYS A 17 -11.64 5.30 9.13
N ILE A 18 -12.81 5.63 9.68
CA ILE A 18 -13.05 5.68 11.13
C ILE A 18 -12.96 4.27 11.72
N VAL A 19 -13.59 3.27 11.11
CA VAL A 19 -13.54 1.87 11.56
C VAL A 19 -12.11 1.33 11.50
N LEU A 20 -11.33 1.65 10.47
CA LEU A 20 -9.92 1.26 10.36
C LEU A 20 -9.04 1.97 11.40
N LEU A 21 -9.33 3.22 11.73
CA LEU A 21 -8.62 3.96 12.77
C LEU A 21 -8.88 3.35 14.16
N PHE A 22 -10.14 3.08 14.50
CA PHE A 22 -10.53 2.42 15.74
C PHE A 22 -10.19 0.92 15.78
N SER A 23 -9.95 0.28 14.63
CA SER A 23 -9.54 -1.13 14.59
C SER A 23 -8.20 -1.40 15.28
N ARG A 24 -7.38 -0.36 15.51
CA ARG A 24 -6.15 -0.46 16.29
C ARG A 24 -6.38 -0.83 17.76
N LEU A 25 -7.58 -0.55 18.28
CA LEU A 25 -8.00 -0.87 19.66
C LEU A 25 -8.64 -2.26 19.76
N LEU A 26 -8.85 -2.96 18.63
CA LEU A 26 -9.50 -4.26 18.59
C LEU A 26 -8.47 -5.40 18.63
N PRO A 27 -8.82 -6.55 19.23
CA PRO A 27 -8.01 -7.76 19.17
C PRO A 27 -7.65 -8.12 17.72
N SER A 28 -6.44 -8.64 17.51
CA SER A 28 -5.87 -8.91 16.19
C SER A 28 -6.76 -9.77 15.27
N GLY A 29 -7.41 -10.79 15.83
CA GLY A 29 -8.34 -11.66 15.10
C GLY A 29 -9.60 -10.92 14.59
N LEU A 30 -10.18 -10.01 15.39
CA LEU A 30 -11.34 -9.23 14.98
C LEU A 30 -10.95 -8.17 13.95
N ARG A 31 -9.80 -7.56 14.11
CA ARG A 31 -9.22 -6.61 13.15
C ARG A 31 -8.99 -7.26 11.79
N ALA A 32 -8.38 -8.45 11.74
CA ALA A 32 -8.18 -9.19 10.49
C ALA A 32 -9.52 -9.51 9.80
N ARG A 33 -10.55 -9.91 10.57
CA ARG A 33 -11.91 -10.17 10.04
C ARG A 33 -12.59 -8.93 9.50
N ILE A 34 -12.40 -7.76 10.11
CA ILE A 34 -12.92 -6.47 9.64
C ILE A 34 -12.19 -6.06 8.36
N CYS A 35 -10.86 -6.16 8.32
CA CYS A 35 -10.08 -5.86 7.12
C CYS A 35 -10.45 -6.79 5.96
N ALA A 36 -10.57 -8.11 6.20
CA ALA A 36 -11.00 -9.08 5.19
C ALA A 36 -12.45 -8.85 4.72
N ALA A 37 -13.35 -8.38 5.60
CA ALA A 37 -14.73 -8.04 5.22
C ALA A 37 -14.85 -6.70 4.48
N ALA A 38 -13.94 -5.76 4.77
CA ALA A 38 -13.81 -4.49 4.03
C ALA A 38 -13.25 -4.72 2.63
N TYR A 39 -12.46 -5.78 2.47
CA TYR A 39 -11.87 -6.18 1.22
C TYR A 39 -12.82 -7.06 0.42
N ASP A 40 -13.34 -6.52 -0.67
CA ASP A 40 -14.08 -7.26 -1.70
C ASP A 40 -13.41 -6.94 -3.05
N PRO A 41 -12.56 -7.86 -3.57
CA PRO A 41 -11.86 -7.65 -4.86
C PRO A 41 -12.83 -7.36 -6.01
N GLY A 42 -14.02 -7.96 -6.00
CA GLY A 42 -15.04 -7.76 -7.02
C GLY A 42 -15.65 -6.34 -7.05
N ARG A 43 -15.39 -5.52 -6.03
CA ARG A 43 -15.84 -4.12 -5.96
C ARG A 43 -14.79 -3.10 -6.36
N MET A 44 -13.56 -3.53 -6.52
CA MET A 44 -12.51 -2.64 -6.97
C MET A 44 -12.66 -2.38 -8.46
N LYS A 45 -13.06 -1.18 -8.82
CA LYS A 45 -13.02 -0.77 -10.22
C LYS A 45 -11.58 -0.92 -10.74
N PRO A 46 -11.38 -1.44 -11.95
CA PRO A 46 -10.04 -1.50 -12.56
C PRO A 46 -9.43 -0.10 -12.63
N ASN A 47 -8.12 -0.03 -12.53
CA ASN A 47 -7.39 1.21 -12.75
C ASN A 47 -7.57 1.64 -14.20
N ARG A 48 -7.52 2.94 -14.45
CA ARG A 48 -7.36 3.44 -15.82
C ARG A 48 -6.00 3.00 -16.36
N PRO A 49 -5.91 2.61 -17.63
CA PRO A 49 -4.65 2.23 -18.27
C PRO A 49 -3.57 3.31 -18.11
N PHE A 50 -2.32 2.91 -18.24
CA PHE A 50 -1.20 3.84 -18.32
C PHE A 50 -1.42 4.84 -19.48
N GLU A 51 -1.17 6.11 -19.18
CA GLU A 51 -1.31 7.20 -20.14
C GLU A 51 -0.01 8.02 -20.14
N PRO A 52 0.79 7.95 -21.21
CA PRO A 52 2.01 8.75 -21.33
C PRO A 52 1.72 10.24 -21.16
N GLY A 53 2.55 10.94 -20.39
CA GLY A 53 2.41 12.37 -20.15
C GLY A 53 1.34 12.77 -19.11
N ALA A 54 0.55 11.83 -18.56
CA ALA A 54 -0.43 12.13 -17.51
C ALA A 54 0.24 12.58 -16.19
N TYR A 55 1.47 12.16 -15.96
CA TYR A 55 2.30 12.52 -14.81
C TYR A 55 3.75 12.69 -15.24
N PRO A 56 4.57 13.45 -14.50
CA PRO A 56 6.01 13.57 -14.76
C PRO A 56 6.69 12.19 -14.77
N GLU A 57 7.76 12.05 -15.54
CA GLU A 57 8.58 10.85 -15.54
C GLU A 57 9.30 10.67 -14.20
N GLY A 58 9.36 9.45 -13.71
CA GLY A 58 10.01 9.11 -12.47
C GLY A 58 9.29 7.96 -11.74
N VAL A 59 9.71 7.70 -10.50
CA VAL A 59 9.30 6.52 -9.75
C VAL A 59 8.69 6.89 -8.40
N ASN A 60 7.61 6.23 -8.04
CA ASN A 60 7.03 6.28 -6.69
C ASN A 60 7.25 4.90 -6.04
N LEU A 61 8.04 4.83 -4.98
CA LEU A 61 8.25 3.59 -4.23
C LEU A 61 7.29 3.52 -3.06
N PHE A 62 6.40 2.53 -3.06
CA PHE A 62 5.57 2.15 -1.93
C PHE A 62 6.20 0.96 -1.21
N GLY A 63 6.56 1.09 0.06
CA GLY A 63 7.19 0.03 0.83
C GLY A 63 7.11 0.25 2.32
N TYR A 64 7.50 -0.75 3.10
CA TYR A 64 7.55 -0.68 4.57
C TYR A 64 8.83 0.01 5.06
N LEU A 65 9.14 1.21 4.57
CA LEU A 65 10.41 1.90 4.79
C LEU A 65 10.78 2.08 6.26
N LYS A 66 9.79 2.21 7.14
CA LYS A 66 9.98 2.37 8.58
C LYS A 66 9.91 1.05 9.37
N ALA A 67 9.57 -0.06 8.75
CA ALA A 67 9.36 -1.32 9.45
C ALA A 67 10.66 -2.09 9.66
N GLN A 68 10.87 -2.57 10.89
CA GLN A 68 12.00 -3.40 11.29
C GLN A 68 11.73 -4.87 10.95
N MET A 69 11.81 -5.21 9.66
CA MET A 69 11.59 -6.54 9.10
C MET A 69 12.28 -6.69 7.73
N GLY A 70 12.38 -7.92 7.23
CA GLY A 70 13.05 -8.23 5.95
C GLY A 70 12.50 -7.45 4.76
N LEU A 71 11.17 -7.39 4.57
CA LEU A 71 10.54 -6.57 3.53
C LEU A 71 10.82 -5.07 3.70
N GLY A 72 10.93 -4.59 4.94
CA GLY A 72 11.33 -3.22 5.22
C GLY A 72 12.77 -2.95 4.80
N GLN A 73 13.67 -3.90 5.07
CA GLN A 73 15.07 -3.82 4.61
C GLN A 73 15.14 -3.82 3.09
N GLY A 74 14.40 -4.70 2.40
CA GLY A 74 14.32 -4.72 0.95
C GLY A 74 13.81 -3.40 0.36
N ALA A 75 12.79 -2.81 0.98
CA ALA A 75 12.26 -1.50 0.57
C ALA A 75 13.30 -0.37 0.73
N ARG A 76 14.08 -0.37 1.81
CA ARG A 76 15.16 0.62 2.04
C ARG A 76 16.31 0.45 1.04
N LEU A 77 16.74 -0.78 0.77
CA LEU A 77 17.76 -1.06 -0.26
C LEU A 77 17.31 -0.57 -1.64
N MET A 78 16.04 -0.81 -1.99
CA MET A 78 15.45 -0.33 -3.24
C MET A 78 15.37 1.21 -3.27
N ALA A 79 14.99 1.86 -2.17
CA ALA A 79 15.00 3.32 -2.05
C ALA A 79 16.41 3.88 -2.27
N SER A 80 17.42 3.32 -1.62
CA SER A 80 18.83 3.72 -1.81
C SER A 80 19.27 3.52 -3.26
N ALA A 81 18.91 2.41 -3.90
CA ALA A 81 19.26 2.17 -5.30
C ALA A 81 18.62 3.20 -6.25
N ILE A 82 17.34 3.54 -6.02
CA ILE A 82 16.63 4.58 -6.80
C ILE A 82 17.32 5.95 -6.59
N GLU A 83 17.65 6.32 -5.37
CA GLU A 83 18.35 7.58 -5.08
C GLU A 83 19.70 7.65 -5.81
N HIS A 84 20.49 6.58 -5.75
CA HIS A 84 21.81 6.52 -6.43
C HIS A 84 21.70 6.52 -7.96
N SER A 85 20.56 6.09 -8.51
CA SER A 85 20.35 6.15 -9.96
C SER A 85 20.10 7.56 -10.51
N GLY A 86 19.83 8.52 -9.64
CA GLY A 86 19.49 9.89 -10.02
C GLY A 86 18.08 10.05 -10.63
N LEU A 87 17.26 9.00 -10.64
CA LEU A 87 15.89 9.08 -11.14
C LEU A 87 15.02 9.98 -10.24
N PRO A 88 14.18 10.85 -10.82
CA PRO A 88 13.15 11.56 -10.06
C PRO A 88 12.27 10.57 -9.31
N HIS A 89 12.11 10.75 -8.01
CA HIS A 89 11.37 9.77 -7.23
C HIS A 89 10.62 10.35 -6.03
N THR A 90 9.66 9.57 -5.51
CA THR A 90 9.05 9.76 -4.20
C THR A 90 9.06 8.46 -3.41
N LEU A 91 9.32 8.57 -2.12
CA LEU A 91 9.31 7.45 -1.18
C LEU A 91 8.05 7.51 -0.33
N ILE A 92 7.27 6.45 -0.32
CA ILE A 92 5.97 6.38 0.37
C ILE A 92 6.01 5.22 1.36
N ASN A 93 6.01 5.57 2.65
CA ASN A 93 5.98 4.54 3.68
C ASN A 93 4.57 3.97 3.86
N VAL A 94 4.45 2.65 3.76
CA VAL A 94 3.21 1.91 4.01
C VAL A 94 3.17 1.47 5.46
N PHE A 95 2.14 1.88 6.20
CA PHE A 95 1.93 1.47 7.60
C PHE A 95 0.95 0.32 7.75
N ALA A 96 0.03 0.21 6.80
CA ALA A 96 -1.12 -0.68 6.94
C ALA A 96 -0.74 -2.14 6.71
N GLY A 97 -1.35 -3.02 7.49
CA GLY A 97 -1.20 -4.47 7.34
C GLY A 97 0.11 -5.05 7.88
N ASN A 98 0.96 -4.23 8.49
CA ASN A 98 2.23 -4.66 9.03
C ASN A 98 2.28 -4.52 10.55
N PRO A 99 2.42 -5.63 11.32
CA PRO A 99 2.54 -5.60 12.77
C PRO A 99 3.95 -5.29 13.27
N ALA A 100 4.97 -5.23 12.39
CA ALA A 100 6.35 -4.98 12.79
C ALA A 100 6.53 -3.60 13.42
N ARG A 101 7.55 -3.47 14.26
CA ARG A 101 7.93 -2.19 14.86
C ARG A 101 8.38 -1.21 13.76
N HIS A 102 7.87 0.02 13.80
CA HIS A 102 8.21 1.10 12.88
C HIS A 102 9.22 2.05 13.55
N GLY A 103 10.49 1.66 13.57
CA GLY A 103 11.56 2.40 14.24
C GLY A 103 12.65 2.94 13.32
N GLU A 104 12.63 2.58 12.05
CA GLU A 104 13.61 3.07 11.09
C GLU A 104 13.30 4.53 10.70
N THR A 105 14.34 5.36 10.71
CA THR A 105 14.22 6.81 10.49
C THR A 105 15.08 7.35 9.33
N GLU A 106 15.86 6.48 8.70
CA GLU A 106 16.81 6.84 7.63
C GLU A 106 16.19 7.71 6.52
N PHE A 107 14.94 7.43 6.15
CA PHE A 107 14.24 8.12 5.06
C PHE A 107 13.22 9.16 5.53
N ASP A 108 13.08 9.44 6.83
CA ASP A 108 11.97 10.25 7.37
C ASP A 108 11.82 11.62 6.72
N SER A 109 12.91 12.32 6.47
CA SER A 109 12.92 13.65 5.83
C SER A 109 12.56 13.62 4.34
N ARG A 110 12.57 12.43 3.70
CA ARG A 110 12.36 12.22 2.26
C ARG A 110 11.02 11.54 1.95
N LEU A 111 10.24 11.19 2.98
CA LEU A 111 8.95 10.53 2.80
C LEU A 111 7.89 11.48 2.24
N SER A 112 7.17 11.00 1.25
CA SER A 112 6.02 11.67 0.68
C SER A 112 4.70 11.03 1.12
N LYS A 113 3.62 11.82 1.12
CA LYS A 113 2.26 11.34 1.41
C LYS A 113 1.50 10.86 0.18
N ALA A 114 1.99 11.19 -1.01
CA ALA A 114 1.31 10.89 -2.27
C ALA A 114 2.31 10.64 -3.41
N PRO A 115 1.97 9.80 -4.39
CA PRO A 115 2.77 9.59 -5.58
C PRO A 115 2.71 10.81 -6.51
N LEU A 116 3.86 11.20 -7.05
CA LEU A 116 3.99 12.32 -7.99
C LEU A 116 4.21 11.85 -9.42
N TYR A 117 4.93 10.76 -9.63
CA TYR A 117 5.46 10.32 -10.91
C TYR A 117 4.58 9.30 -11.63
N ASN A 118 4.92 9.01 -12.87
CA ASN A 118 4.17 8.15 -13.78
C ASN A 118 4.31 6.66 -13.50
N THR A 119 5.33 6.23 -12.76
CA THR A 119 5.60 4.80 -12.46
C THR A 119 5.52 4.54 -10.97
N ASN A 120 4.74 3.55 -10.57
CA ASN A 120 4.68 3.04 -9.19
C ASN A 120 5.45 1.72 -9.09
N ILE A 121 6.30 1.61 -8.08
CA ILE A 121 6.89 0.35 -7.62
C ILE A 121 6.31 0.05 -6.25
N VAL A 122 5.72 -1.12 -6.09
CA VAL A 122 5.05 -1.55 -4.86
C VAL A 122 5.76 -2.78 -4.30
N HIS A 123 6.47 -2.59 -3.19
CA HIS A 123 7.22 -3.65 -2.51
C HIS A 123 6.62 -3.93 -1.13
N ILE A 124 5.52 -4.69 -1.13
CA ILE A 124 4.79 -5.17 0.05
C ILE A 124 4.23 -6.56 -0.26
N ASN A 125 3.77 -7.29 0.75
CA ASN A 125 3.13 -8.57 0.53
C ASN A 125 1.87 -8.46 -0.35
N PRO A 126 1.60 -9.42 -1.25
CA PRO A 126 0.47 -9.37 -2.17
C PRO A 126 -0.88 -9.27 -1.47
N GLU A 127 -1.06 -9.92 -0.33
CA GLU A 127 -2.30 -9.86 0.46
C GLU A 127 -2.59 -8.46 1.05
N GLN A 128 -1.58 -7.56 1.06
CA GLN A 128 -1.74 -6.18 1.53
C GLN A 128 -2.06 -5.19 0.40
N ILE A 129 -1.91 -5.59 -0.86
CA ILE A 129 -2.21 -4.73 -2.03
C ILE A 129 -3.63 -4.15 -1.98
N PRO A 130 -4.65 -4.93 -1.65
CA PRO A 130 -6.02 -4.45 -1.55
C PRO A 130 -6.22 -3.36 -0.52
N LEU A 131 -5.59 -3.50 0.63
CA LEU A 131 -5.62 -2.49 1.68
C LEU A 131 -4.89 -1.22 1.22
N LEU A 132 -3.74 -1.37 0.56
CA LEU A 132 -2.99 -0.26 0.00
C LEU A 132 -3.84 0.50 -1.04
N ARG A 133 -4.50 -0.21 -1.96
CA ARG A 133 -5.40 0.39 -2.96
C ARG A 133 -6.56 1.14 -2.32
N HIS A 134 -7.11 0.64 -1.23
CA HIS A 134 -8.17 1.32 -0.49
C HIS A 134 -7.68 2.62 0.16
N LEU A 135 -6.50 2.59 0.79
CA LEU A 135 -5.92 3.76 1.48
C LEU A 135 -5.57 4.89 0.54
N TYR A 136 -4.96 4.58 -0.60
CA TYR A 136 -4.50 5.60 -1.56
C TYR A 136 -5.51 5.90 -2.66
N GLN A 137 -6.62 5.14 -2.73
CA GLN A 137 -7.69 5.28 -3.71
C GLN A 137 -7.19 5.23 -5.18
N ARG A 138 -8.09 5.31 -6.15
CA ARG A 138 -7.77 5.20 -7.59
C ARG A 138 -6.76 6.22 -8.08
N ARG A 139 -6.79 7.45 -7.56
CA ARG A 139 -5.91 8.54 -7.98
C ARG A 139 -4.42 8.23 -7.85
N ALA A 140 -4.05 7.30 -6.97
CA ALA A 140 -2.66 6.88 -6.82
C ALA A 140 -2.24 5.86 -7.89
N TRP A 141 -3.19 5.19 -8.52
CA TRP A 141 -2.96 4.06 -9.42
C TRP A 141 -3.35 4.32 -10.87
N ASP A 142 -4.40 5.12 -11.08
CA ASP A 142 -4.94 5.43 -12.41
C ASP A 142 -3.89 6.15 -13.27
N ARG A 143 -3.81 5.76 -14.54
CA ARG A 143 -2.94 6.31 -15.58
C ARG A 143 -1.43 6.17 -15.31
N ARG A 144 -1.04 5.38 -14.30
CA ARG A 144 0.35 5.07 -13.98
C ARG A 144 0.73 3.66 -14.39
N TYR A 145 1.99 3.47 -14.70
CA TYR A 145 2.56 2.14 -14.81
C TYR A 145 2.76 1.57 -13.41
N ASN A 146 2.10 0.46 -13.08
CA ASN A 146 2.11 -0.10 -11.74
C ASN A 146 2.86 -1.44 -11.74
N ILE A 147 3.99 -1.49 -11.04
CA ILE A 147 4.87 -2.65 -10.88
C ILE A 147 4.72 -3.14 -9.44
N ALA A 148 4.45 -4.42 -9.25
CA ALA A 148 4.51 -5.04 -7.93
C ALA A 148 5.73 -5.98 -7.87
N ILE A 149 6.52 -5.84 -6.80
CA ILE A 149 7.67 -6.72 -6.53
C ILE A 149 7.33 -7.50 -5.28
N TRP A 150 7.11 -8.80 -5.46
CA TRP A 150 6.72 -9.71 -4.39
C TRP A 150 7.81 -10.74 -4.13
N LEU A 151 8.07 -11.01 -2.87
CA LEU A 151 8.84 -12.17 -2.45
C LEU A 151 7.86 -13.31 -2.24
N TRP A 152 8.02 -14.37 -3.02
CA TRP A 152 7.16 -15.53 -2.98
C TRP A 152 8.00 -16.76 -2.63
N GLU A 153 7.63 -17.47 -1.57
CA GLU A 153 8.43 -18.58 -1.01
C GLU A 153 7.80 -19.96 -1.29
N LEU A 154 6.66 -19.99 -1.98
CA LEU A 154 5.96 -21.23 -2.33
C LEU A 154 6.14 -21.57 -3.80
N GLU A 155 5.99 -22.85 -4.16
CA GLU A 155 6.14 -23.34 -5.52
C GLU A 155 5.10 -22.76 -6.48
N GLU A 156 3.88 -22.51 -6.00
CA GLU A 156 2.78 -21.96 -6.79
C GLU A 156 2.35 -20.60 -6.27
N PHE A 157 2.07 -19.69 -7.19
CA PHE A 157 1.47 -18.39 -6.89
C PHE A 157 -0.06 -18.54 -6.84
N PRO A 158 -0.76 -18.02 -5.82
CA PRO A 158 -2.20 -18.17 -5.66
C PRO A 158 -3.03 -17.44 -6.73
#